data_cc3e1f6fb503026cf71eae68bca7d016
#
_entry.id   cc3e1f6fb503026cf71eae68bca7d016
#
_cell.length_a   1.000
_cell.length_b   1.000
_cell.length_c   1.000
_cell.angle_alpha   90.00
_cell.angle_beta   90.00
_cell.angle_gamma   90.00
#
_symmetry.space_group_name_H-M   'P 1'
#
loop_
_entity.id
_entity.type
_entity.pdbx_description
1 polymer ?
#
loop_
_entity_poly.entity_id
_entity_poly.type
_entity_poly.pdbx_seq_one_letter_code
_entity_poly.pdbx_strand_id
1 'polypeptide(L)'
;MKNNELCNCFVLRKGASNLTLIYDKALSSAGIRVTQYALLKYIYLLNSPCLNQLATALNQNRSTVGRNIKILERIKLVSLKVGKDKRQIEIILTEHGLNTLHKARKAWEVMQKKISSKLGKEKQKQLIELMNDIKAISL
;
A
#
# COMPACT_ATOMS: atom_id res chain seq x y z
N MET A 1 -18.69 24.98 -14.17
CA MET A 1 -18.67 24.97 -12.70
C MET A 1 -17.65 25.98 -12.21
N LYS A 2 -18.06 26.82 -11.26
CA LYS A 2 -17.14 27.77 -10.63
C LYS A 2 -16.17 27.01 -9.71
N ASN A 3 -14.92 27.47 -9.59
CA ASN A 3 -13.87 26.83 -8.78
C ASN A 3 -14.26 26.53 -7.30
N ASN A 4 -15.34 27.17 -6.81
CA ASN A 4 -15.85 26.98 -5.45
C ASN A 4 -16.66 25.69 -5.26
N GLU A 5 -16.86 24.91 -6.32
CA GLU A 5 -17.65 23.67 -6.27
C GLU A 5 -16.79 22.41 -6.40
N LEU A 6 -15.47 22.55 -6.35
CA LEU A 6 -14.55 21.41 -6.40
C LEU A 6 -14.60 20.60 -5.10
N CYS A 7 -15.05 19.37 -5.21
CA CYS A 7 -15.04 18.43 -4.07
C CYS A 7 -13.61 18.01 -3.74
N ASN A 8 -13.15 18.34 -2.55
CA ASN A 8 -11.80 17.99 -2.07
C ASN A 8 -11.53 16.49 -2.14
N CYS A 9 -12.54 15.67 -1.87
CA CYS A 9 -12.44 14.23 -1.96
C CYS A 9 -12.13 13.77 -3.40
N PHE A 10 -12.80 14.34 -4.40
CA PHE A 10 -12.53 14.00 -5.79
C PHE A 10 -11.15 14.45 -6.25
N VAL A 11 -10.70 15.64 -5.83
CA VAL A 11 -9.35 16.13 -6.14
C VAL A 11 -8.31 15.17 -5.60
N LEU A 12 -8.44 14.78 -4.33
CA LEU A 12 -7.52 13.85 -3.69
C LEU A 12 -7.54 12.46 -4.33
N ARG A 13 -8.73 11.91 -4.59
CA ARG A 13 -8.88 10.61 -5.24
C ARG A 13 -8.28 10.58 -6.64
N LYS A 14 -8.47 11.63 -7.40
CA LYS A 14 -7.91 11.76 -8.75
C LYS A 14 -6.38 11.78 -8.72
N GLY A 15 -5.81 12.56 -7.81
CA GLY A 15 -4.37 12.59 -7.61
C GLY A 15 -3.82 11.24 -7.17
N ALA A 16 -4.48 10.57 -6.21
CA ALA A 16 -4.11 9.24 -5.75
C ALA A 16 -4.19 8.20 -6.88
N SER A 17 -5.25 8.26 -7.71
CA SER A 17 -5.39 7.37 -8.87
C SER A 17 -4.27 7.56 -9.88
N ASN A 18 -3.88 8.79 -10.16
CA ASN A 18 -2.79 9.10 -11.09
C ASN A 18 -1.46 8.54 -10.56
N LEU A 19 -1.16 8.72 -9.28
CA LEU A 19 0.03 8.15 -8.66
C LEU A 19 0.00 6.62 -8.68
N THR A 20 -1.14 6.02 -8.39
CA THR A 20 -1.31 4.56 -8.45
C THR A 20 -0.96 4.02 -9.84
N LEU A 21 -1.45 4.66 -10.90
CA LEU A 21 -1.13 4.26 -12.28
C LEU A 21 0.37 4.35 -12.58
N ILE A 22 1.03 5.40 -12.10
CA ILE A 22 2.47 5.59 -12.29
C ILE A 22 3.26 4.48 -11.60
N TYR A 23 2.94 4.19 -10.33
CA TYR A 23 3.60 3.12 -9.60
C TYR A 23 3.29 1.73 -10.16
N ASP A 24 2.04 1.47 -10.54
CA ASP A 24 1.64 0.19 -11.13
C ASP A 24 2.40 -0.09 -12.43
N LYS A 25 2.58 0.92 -13.26
CA LYS A 25 3.38 0.80 -14.48
C LYS A 25 4.84 0.46 -14.16
N ALA A 26 5.42 1.11 -13.15
CA ALA A 26 6.78 0.82 -12.71
C ALA A 26 6.93 -0.60 -12.14
N LEU A 27 5.92 -1.08 -11.42
CA LEU A 27 5.93 -2.39 -10.77
C LEU A 27 5.50 -3.54 -11.68
N SER A 28 5.07 -3.26 -12.91
CA SER A 28 4.64 -4.28 -13.87
C SER A 28 5.72 -5.33 -14.14
N SER A 29 7.00 -4.94 -14.10
CA SER A 29 8.13 -5.85 -14.26
C SER A 29 8.22 -6.91 -13.14
N ALA A 30 7.70 -6.60 -11.96
CA ALA A 30 7.61 -7.55 -10.84
C ALA A 30 6.29 -8.33 -10.83
N GLY A 31 5.38 -8.02 -11.74
CA GLY A 31 4.08 -8.71 -11.87
C GLY A 31 3.06 -8.35 -10.79
N ILE A 32 3.24 -7.26 -10.07
CA ILE A 32 2.33 -6.82 -9.01
C ILE A 32 2.00 -5.33 -9.11
N ARG A 33 0.96 -4.93 -8.42
CA ARG A 33 0.52 -3.53 -8.28
C ARG A 33 1.09 -2.91 -7.01
N VAL A 34 1.10 -1.59 -6.94
CA VAL A 34 1.62 -0.84 -5.78
C VAL A 34 0.88 -1.19 -4.49
N THR A 35 -0.42 -1.44 -4.54
CA THR A 35 -1.20 -1.87 -3.36
C THR A 35 -0.77 -3.25 -2.86
N GLN A 36 -0.43 -4.16 -3.77
CA GLN A 36 0.11 -5.47 -3.43
C GLN A 36 1.53 -5.37 -2.88
N TYR A 37 2.34 -4.51 -3.46
CA TYR A 37 3.67 -4.21 -2.94
C TYR A 37 3.62 -3.71 -1.50
N ALA A 38 2.70 -2.79 -1.20
CA ALA A 38 2.52 -2.29 0.16
C ALA A 38 2.16 -3.41 1.14
N LEU A 39 1.26 -4.32 0.75
CA LEU A 39 0.91 -5.49 1.57
C LEU A 39 2.12 -6.38 1.84
N LEU A 40 2.85 -6.78 0.80
CA LEU A 40 4.04 -7.62 0.95
C LEU A 40 5.09 -6.96 1.84
N LYS A 41 5.30 -5.67 1.67
CA LYS A 41 6.25 -4.87 2.48
C LYS A 41 5.87 -4.89 3.96
N TYR A 42 4.60 -4.63 4.28
CA TYR A 42 4.15 -4.61 5.68
C TYR A 42 4.11 -6.01 6.30
N ILE A 43 3.79 -7.04 5.55
CA ILE A 43 3.89 -8.43 6.01
C ILE A 43 5.35 -8.74 6.41
N TYR A 44 6.29 -8.31 5.58
CA TYR A 44 7.72 -8.47 5.88
C TYR A 44 8.14 -7.69 7.13
N LEU A 45 7.77 -6.40 7.22
CA LEU A 45 8.16 -5.52 8.32
C LEU A 45 7.56 -5.95 9.66
N LEU A 46 6.33 -6.45 9.66
CA LEU A 46 5.61 -6.87 10.85
C LEU A 46 5.92 -8.33 11.23
N ASN A 47 6.70 -9.02 10.43
CA ASN A 47 7.13 -10.39 10.67
C ASN A 47 5.95 -11.35 10.92
N SER A 48 5.25 -11.69 9.87
CA SER A 48 4.13 -12.63 9.90
C SER A 48 2.94 -12.14 10.75
N PRO A 49 2.38 -10.97 10.40
CA PRO A 49 1.28 -10.39 11.17
C PRO A 49 -0.01 -11.18 11.00
N CYS A 50 -0.94 -11.00 11.95
CA CYS A 50 -2.34 -11.34 11.73
C CYS A 50 -3.04 -10.24 10.92
N LEU A 51 -4.27 -10.53 10.47
CA LEU A 51 -5.03 -9.60 9.64
C LEU A 51 -5.29 -8.26 10.32
N ASN A 52 -5.62 -8.27 11.62
CA ASN A 52 -5.88 -7.03 12.37
C ASN A 52 -4.64 -6.14 12.45
N GLN A 53 -3.48 -6.72 12.71
CA GLN A 53 -2.21 -5.99 12.76
C GLN A 53 -1.90 -5.34 11.42
N LEU A 54 -2.09 -6.09 10.33
CA LEU A 54 -1.83 -5.61 8.98
C LEU A 54 -2.80 -4.48 8.59
N ALA A 55 -4.08 -4.64 8.86
CA ALA A 55 -5.10 -3.62 8.59
C ALA A 55 -4.84 -2.33 9.37
N THR A 56 -4.47 -2.44 10.63
CA THR A 56 -4.11 -1.29 11.48
C THR A 56 -2.89 -0.55 10.93
N ALA A 57 -1.83 -1.30 10.59
CA ALA A 57 -0.60 -0.71 10.06
C ALA A 57 -0.83 0.02 8.72
N LEU A 58 -1.72 -0.50 7.88
CA LEU A 58 -2.07 0.10 6.59
C LEU A 58 -3.16 1.17 6.70
N ASN A 59 -3.74 1.34 7.88
CA ASN A 59 -4.90 2.22 8.11
C ASN A 59 -6.04 1.92 7.11
N GLN A 60 -6.35 0.64 6.94
CA GLN A 60 -7.36 0.14 6.02
C GLN A 60 -8.38 -0.73 6.72
N ASN A 61 -9.52 -0.88 6.07
CA ASN A 61 -10.60 -1.74 6.53
C ASN A 61 -10.15 -3.21 6.48
N ARG A 62 -10.42 -3.95 7.56
CA ARG A 62 -10.08 -5.39 7.69
C ARG A 62 -10.64 -6.23 6.54
N SER A 63 -11.88 -5.97 6.13
CA SER A 63 -12.52 -6.70 5.02
C SER A 63 -11.79 -6.50 3.70
N THR A 64 -11.38 -5.26 3.41
CA THR A 64 -10.62 -4.92 2.21
C THR A 64 -9.26 -5.61 2.21
N VAL A 65 -8.53 -5.53 3.32
CA VAL A 65 -7.22 -6.19 3.46
C VAL A 65 -7.38 -7.71 3.34
N GLY A 66 -8.41 -8.27 3.98
CA GLY A 66 -8.70 -9.71 3.90
C GLY A 66 -8.93 -10.20 2.47
N ARG A 67 -9.68 -9.45 1.68
CA ARG A 67 -9.90 -9.78 0.25
C ARG A 67 -8.59 -9.73 -0.54
N ASN A 68 -7.77 -8.73 -0.29
CA ASN A 68 -6.48 -8.56 -0.97
C ASN A 68 -5.49 -9.67 -0.57
N ILE A 69 -5.50 -10.09 0.68
CA ILE A 69 -4.68 -11.22 1.15
C ILE A 69 -5.10 -12.52 0.46
N LYS A 70 -6.40 -12.75 0.28
CA LYS A 70 -6.88 -13.93 -0.48
C LYS A 70 -6.37 -13.96 -1.92
N ILE A 71 -6.29 -12.79 -2.56
CA ILE A 71 -5.72 -12.69 -3.91
C ILE A 71 -4.24 -13.05 -3.88
N LEU A 72 -3.48 -12.52 -2.91
CA LEU A 72 -2.05 -12.83 -2.77
C LEU A 72 -1.80 -14.31 -2.45
N GLU A 73 -2.67 -14.93 -1.66
CA GLU A 73 -2.62 -16.37 -1.39
C GLU A 73 -2.87 -17.19 -2.66
N ARG A 74 -3.86 -16.80 -3.45
CA ARG A 74 -4.19 -17.48 -4.72
C ARG A 74 -3.02 -17.46 -5.69
N ILE A 75 -2.30 -16.37 -5.78
CA ILE A 75 -1.12 -16.24 -6.64
C ILE A 75 0.18 -16.67 -5.93
N LYS A 76 0.05 -17.29 -4.77
CA LYS A 76 1.14 -17.93 -4.00
C LYS A 76 2.25 -16.98 -3.53
N LEU A 77 1.93 -15.73 -3.30
CA LEU A 77 2.87 -14.77 -2.71
C LEU A 77 2.84 -14.80 -1.19
N VAL A 78 1.73 -15.21 -0.60
CA VAL A 78 1.59 -15.42 0.85
C VAL A 78 0.97 -16.77 1.13
N SER A 79 1.20 -17.28 2.34
CA SER A 79 0.51 -18.42 2.92
C SER A 79 -0.07 -18.05 4.27
N LEU A 80 -1.10 -18.77 4.69
CA LEU A 80 -1.77 -18.58 5.97
C LEU A 80 -1.40 -19.74 6.88
N LYS A 81 -1.03 -19.43 8.12
CA LYS A 81 -0.65 -20.41 9.13
C LYS A 81 -1.35 -20.11 10.44
N VAL A 82 -1.83 -21.14 11.12
CA VAL A 82 -2.36 -20.99 12.48
C VAL A 82 -1.21 -20.59 13.40
N GLY A 83 -1.36 -19.44 14.08
CA GLY A 83 -0.37 -18.93 15.01
C GLY A 83 -0.34 -19.70 16.32
N LYS A 84 0.54 -19.28 17.23
CA LYS A 84 0.65 -19.84 18.60
C LYS A 84 -0.68 -19.69 19.37
N ASP A 85 -1.37 -18.56 19.17
CA ASP A 85 -2.77 -18.41 19.56
C ASP A 85 -3.64 -18.95 18.44
N LYS A 86 -4.33 -20.07 18.70
CA LYS A 86 -5.21 -20.76 17.73
C LYS A 86 -6.34 -19.88 17.16
N ARG A 87 -6.58 -18.70 17.76
CA ARG A 87 -7.58 -17.72 17.31
C ARG A 87 -7.04 -16.79 16.22
N GLN A 88 -5.73 -16.76 16.03
CA GLN A 88 -5.06 -15.87 15.09
C GLN A 88 -4.41 -16.66 13.97
N ILE A 89 -4.61 -16.16 12.75
CA ILE A 89 -3.97 -16.69 11.56
C ILE A 89 -2.85 -15.74 11.18
N GLU A 90 -1.64 -16.27 11.10
CA GLU A 90 -0.47 -15.52 10.66
C GLU A 90 -0.40 -15.51 9.13
N ILE A 91 -0.07 -14.35 8.59
CA ILE A 91 0.13 -14.14 7.16
C ILE A 91 1.64 -14.15 6.91
N ILE A 92 2.09 -15.10 6.10
CA ILE A 92 3.51 -15.36 5.89
C ILE A 92 3.86 -15.17 4.42
N LEU A 93 4.97 -14.48 4.14
CA LEU A 93 5.51 -14.45 2.78
C LEU A 93 6.03 -15.84 2.40
N THR A 94 5.66 -16.27 1.20
CA THR A 94 6.31 -17.44 0.59
C THR A 94 7.69 -17.03 0.06
N GLU A 95 8.52 -17.99 -0.33
CA GLU A 95 9.77 -17.71 -1.04
C GLU A 95 9.52 -16.87 -2.29
N HIS A 96 8.49 -17.24 -3.06
CA HIS A 96 8.06 -16.49 -4.23
C HIS A 96 7.63 -15.05 -3.84
N GLY A 97 6.89 -14.87 -2.74
CA GLY A 97 6.49 -13.58 -2.22
C GLY A 97 7.68 -12.71 -1.84
N LEU A 98 8.67 -13.28 -1.17
CA LEU A 98 9.89 -12.56 -0.78
C LEU A 98 10.69 -12.12 -2.01
N ASN A 99 10.86 -13.00 -2.98
CA ASN A 99 11.56 -12.69 -4.23
C ASN A 99 10.82 -11.58 -5.01
N THR A 100 9.50 -11.65 -5.08
CA THR A 100 8.65 -10.64 -5.72
C THR A 100 8.79 -9.30 -5.00
N LEU A 101 8.77 -9.30 -3.67
CA LEU A 101 8.96 -8.10 -2.85
C LEU A 101 10.31 -7.42 -3.16
N HIS A 102 11.39 -8.18 -3.22
CA HIS A 102 12.72 -7.65 -3.51
C HIS A 102 12.80 -7.05 -4.91
N LYS A 103 12.22 -7.72 -5.90
CA LYS A 103 12.18 -7.22 -7.28
C LYS A 103 11.32 -5.95 -7.40
N ALA A 104 10.16 -5.96 -6.77
CA ALA A 104 9.26 -4.81 -6.75
C ALA A 104 9.88 -3.61 -6.04
N ARG A 105 10.61 -3.84 -4.95
CA ARG A 105 11.30 -2.78 -4.21
C ARG A 105 12.27 -2.00 -5.08
N LYS A 106 13.07 -2.69 -5.88
CA LYS A 106 14.03 -2.04 -6.80
C LYS A 106 13.31 -1.14 -7.80
N ALA A 107 12.24 -1.63 -8.41
CA ALA A 107 11.43 -0.87 -9.36
C ALA A 107 10.74 0.32 -8.68
N TRP A 108 10.21 0.11 -7.48
CA TRP A 108 9.58 1.15 -6.67
C TRP A 108 10.57 2.27 -6.32
N GLU A 109 11.78 1.91 -5.87
CA GLU A 109 12.82 2.90 -5.49
C GLU A 109 13.18 3.82 -6.67
N VAL A 110 13.29 3.27 -7.87
CA VAL A 110 13.57 4.05 -9.08
C VAL A 110 12.44 5.06 -9.34
N MET A 111 11.19 4.62 -9.29
CA MET A 111 10.03 5.48 -9.52
C MET A 111 9.85 6.49 -8.40
N GLN A 112 10.07 6.08 -7.15
CA GLN A 112 10.01 6.98 -6.00
C GLN A 112 10.97 8.15 -6.13
N LYS A 113 12.19 7.89 -6.57
CA LYS A 113 13.17 8.96 -6.82
C LYS A 113 12.72 9.90 -7.92
N LYS A 114 12.15 9.39 -9.00
CA LYS A 114 11.62 10.23 -10.11
C LYS A 114 10.50 11.14 -9.63
N ILE A 115 9.54 10.60 -8.90
CA ILE A 115 8.40 11.36 -8.37
C ILE A 115 8.89 12.41 -7.36
N SER A 116 9.76 12.00 -6.44
CA SER A 116 10.35 12.89 -5.43
C SER A 116 11.11 14.05 -6.07
N SER A 117 11.87 13.79 -7.12
CA SER A 117 12.60 14.80 -7.85
C SER A 117 11.66 15.79 -8.57
N LYS A 118 10.57 15.29 -9.16
CA LYS A 118 9.62 16.15 -9.88
C LYS A 118 8.75 16.97 -8.95
N LEU A 119 8.33 16.44 -7.82
CA LEU A 119 7.55 17.18 -6.83
C LEU A 119 8.41 18.16 -6.03
N GLY A 120 9.61 17.73 -5.67
CA GLY A 120 10.50 18.47 -4.78
C GLY A 120 10.14 18.26 -3.30
N LYS A 121 11.08 18.56 -2.43
CA LYS A 121 10.97 18.34 -0.99
C LYS A 121 9.81 19.10 -0.35
N GLU A 122 9.59 20.34 -0.78
CA GLU A 122 8.55 21.20 -0.21
C GLU A 122 7.16 20.67 -0.48
N LYS A 123 6.86 20.29 -1.73
CA LYS A 123 5.55 19.72 -2.07
C LYS A 123 5.30 18.37 -1.40
N GLN A 124 6.33 17.54 -1.25
CA GLN A 124 6.21 16.28 -0.52
C GLN A 124 5.88 16.51 0.96
N LYS A 125 6.54 17.49 1.57
CA LYS A 125 6.26 17.90 2.95
C LYS A 125 4.82 18.41 3.09
N GLN A 126 4.38 19.26 2.17
CA GLN A 126 3.01 19.78 2.13
C GLN A 126 1.98 18.67 1.97
N LEU A 127 2.26 17.65 1.15
CA LEU A 127 1.39 16.49 0.98
C LEU A 127 1.19 15.74 2.30
N ILE A 128 2.27 15.48 3.03
CA ILE A 128 2.21 14.81 4.33
C ILE A 128 1.43 15.64 5.34
N GLU A 129 1.72 16.94 5.41
CA GLU A 129 1.02 17.89 6.29
C GLU A 129 -0.48 17.93 5.98
N LEU A 130 -0.84 17.98 4.69
CA LEU A 130 -2.23 17.98 4.26
C LEU A 130 -2.95 16.70 4.67
N MET A 131 -2.31 15.53 4.54
CA MET A 131 -2.90 14.26 4.98
C MET A 131 -3.12 14.24 6.50
N ASN A 132 -2.18 14.76 7.26
CA ASN A 132 -2.32 14.89 8.71
C ASN A 132 -3.46 15.84 9.09
N ASP A 133 -3.59 16.96 8.40
CA ASP A 133 -4.66 17.94 8.62
C ASP A 133 -6.03 17.31 8.33
N ILE A 134 -6.16 16.56 7.25
CA ILE A 134 -7.39 15.85 6.89
C ILE A 134 -7.75 14.81 7.97
N LYS A 135 -6.76 14.07 8.46
CA LYS A 135 -6.95 13.06 9.52
C LYS A 135 -7.46 13.72 10.82
N ALA A 136 -7.07 14.94 11.08
CA ALA A 136 -7.45 15.68 12.29
C ALA A 136 -8.86 16.29 12.23
N ILE A 137 -9.54 16.26 11.08
CA ILE A 137 -10.91 16.76 10.95
C ILE A 137 -11.84 15.89 11.79
N SER A 138 -12.52 16.52 12.74
CA SER A 138 -13.54 15.84 13.56
C SER A 138 -14.90 15.87 12.87
N LEU A 139 -15.62 14.77 13.00
CA LEU A 139 -17.02 14.66 12.55
C LEU A 139 -17.98 15.03 13.66
#